data_f174a524f49f4f167aa71f18cb9c7afe
#
_entry.id   f174a524f49f4f167aa71f18cb9c7afe
#
_cell.length_a   1.000
_cell.length_b   1.000
_cell.length_c   1.000
_cell.angle_alpha   90.00
_cell.angle_beta   90.00
_cell.angle_gamma   90.00
#
_symmetry.space_group_name_H-M   'P 1'
#
loop_
_entity.id
_entity.type
_entity.pdbx_description
1 polymer ?
#
loop_
_entity_poly.entity_id
_entity_poly.type
_entity_poly.pdbx_seq_one_letter_code
_entity_poly.pdbx_strand_id
1 'polypeptide(L)'
;MIDGEPAQLGQKVHAGQEVRVDGKCISISRKQIVLAVNKPKGMVVHPAAGNYDGTLVNALLYHCGDSLSGINGVLRPGIVHRIDKDTSGLLIVAKNDFAHRSLAEQIKEHSFTREYESIVFGNLKNDEGTVDAPIGRNPKDRKKMCVIEKNSKNAVTHYSVITRYKGYTHIKCKLETGRTHQIRVHMAYIGHPVSGDEVYGVKNEKVDFEGQCLHARKIGFIHPKTNEYIEFTSELPDYFKKYLKKLENISSH
;
A
#
# COMPACT_ATOMS: atom_id res chain seq x y z
N MET A 1 -20.18 -9.73 -1.30
CA MET A 1 -20.28 -10.72 -2.39
C MET A 1 -19.39 -11.91 -2.08
N ILE A 2 -19.88 -13.13 -2.23
CA ILE A 2 -19.12 -14.38 -2.14
C ILE A 2 -19.37 -15.11 -3.47
N ASP A 3 -18.31 -15.43 -4.21
CA ASP A 3 -18.37 -16.04 -5.55
C ASP A 3 -19.32 -15.34 -6.53
N GLY A 4 -19.42 -14.02 -6.44
CA GLY A 4 -20.28 -13.19 -7.28
C GLY A 4 -21.69 -12.95 -6.76
N GLU A 5 -22.14 -13.69 -5.74
CA GLU A 5 -23.47 -13.57 -5.13
C GLU A 5 -23.48 -12.61 -3.91
N PRO A 6 -24.59 -11.90 -3.62
CA PRO A 6 -24.71 -11.07 -2.44
C PRO A 6 -24.51 -11.87 -1.15
N ALA A 7 -23.54 -11.48 -0.32
CA ALA A 7 -23.29 -12.12 0.98
C ALA A 7 -24.25 -11.58 2.05
N GLN A 8 -24.82 -12.48 2.86
CA GLN A 8 -25.63 -12.11 4.03
C GLN A 8 -24.74 -11.85 5.26
N LEU A 9 -25.21 -11.00 6.16
CA LEU A 9 -24.53 -10.73 7.44
C LEU A 9 -24.38 -12.03 8.23
N GLY A 10 -23.17 -12.42 8.60
CA GLY A 10 -22.88 -13.68 9.32
C GLY A 10 -22.68 -14.92 8.44
N GLN A 11 -22.77 -14.80 7.11
CA GLN A 11 -22.52 -15.93 6.21
C GLN A 11 -21.08 -16.44 6.31
N LYS A 12 -20.91 -17.76 6.56
CA LYS A 12 -19.59 -18.39 6.61
C LYS A 12 -19.01 -18.56 5.20
N VAL A 13 -17.72 -18.20 5.05
CA VAL A 13 -16.97 -18.37 3.81
C VAL A 13 -16.11 -19.63 3.91
N HIS A 14 -16.10 -20.44 2.86
CA HIS A 14 -15.30 -21.66 2.77
C HIS A 14 -13.98 -21.44 2.00
N ALA A 15 -13.00 -22.34 2.23
CA ALA A 15 -11.72 -22.27 1.53
C ALA A 15 -11.92 -22.39 0.00
N GLY A 16 -11.29 -21.49 -0.75
CA GLY A 16 -11.41 -21.41 -2.21
C GLY A 16 -12.46 -20.42 -2.72
N GLN A 17 -13.31 -19.88 -1.86
CA GLN A 17 -14.30 -18.88 -2.27
C GLN A 17 -13.68 -17.48 -2.39
N GLU A 18 -14.12 -16.74 -3.40
CA GLU A 18 -13.76 -15.34 -3.63
C GLU A 18 -14.69 -14.41 -2.86
N VAL A 19 -14.14 -13.65 -1.92
CA VAL A 19 -14.91 -12.65 -1.14
C VAL A 19 -14.70 -11.26 -1.72
N ARG A 20 -15.82 -10.59 -2.09
CA ARG A 20 -15.81 -9.20 -2.53
C ARG A 20 -16.56 -8.33 -1.52
N VAL A 21 -15.84 -7.35 -0.96
CA VAL A 21 -16.42 -6.28 -0.14
C VAL A 21 -16.48 -5.03 -1.00
N ASP A 22 -17.66 -4.45 -1.19
CA ASP A 22 -17.90 -3.27 -2.05
C ASP A 22 -17.32 -3.43 -3.47
N GLY A 23 -17.56 -4.60 -4.08
CA GLY A 23 -17.08 -4.93 -5.44
C GLY A 23 -15.60 -5.28 -5.55
N LYS A 24 -14.88 -5.43 -4.43
CA LYS A 24 -13.43 -5.60 -4.37
C LYS A 24 -13.04 -7.00 -3.88
N CYS A 25 -12.10 -7.63 -4.60
CA CYS A 25 -11.71 -9.01 -4.38
C CYS A 25 -10.66 -9.19 -3.26
N ILE A 26 -10.90 -10.14 -2.35
CA ILE A 26 -9.93 -10.61 -1.35
C ILE A 26 -9.78 -12.12 -1.55
N SER A 27 -8.59 -12.57 -2.03
CA SER A 27 -8.29 -13.99 -2.20
C SER A 27 -7.67 -14.58 -0.92
N ILE A 28 -8.20 -15.70 -0.42
CA ILE A 28 -7.87 -16.21 0.91
C ILE A 28 -7.71 -17.75 0.92
N SER A 29 -6.60 -18.22 1.52
CA SER A 29 -6.36 -19.64 1.83
C SER A 29 -6.32 -19.88 3.34
N ARG A 30 -7.19 -20.80 3.86
CA ARG A 30 -7.31 -21.07 5.31
C ARG A 30 -6.15 -21.87 5.93
N LYS A 31 -5.36 -22.59 5.14
CA LYS A 31 -4.28 -23.46 5.66
C LYS A 31 -2.95 -22.74 5.90
N GLN A 32 -2.82 -21.51 5.45
CA GLN A 32 -1.57 -20.74 5.54
C GLN A 32 -1.52 -19.91 6.81
N ILE A 33 -0.33 -19.76 7.38
CA ILE A 33 -0.06 -18.92 8.56
C ILE A 33 0.10 -17.42 8.20
N VAL A 34 0.14 -17.11 6.92
CA VAL A 34 0.16 -15.76 6.34
C VAL A 34 -0.93 -15.61 5.30
N LEU A 35 -1.38 -14.38 5.09
CA LEU A 35 -2.41 -14.03 4.13
C LEU A 35 -1.95 -12.82 3.30
N ALA A 36 -1.93 -12.95 1.96
CA ALA A 36 -1.73 -11.83 1.07
C ALA A 36 -3.09 -11.19 0.72
N VAL A 37 -3.19 -9.89 0.88
CA VAL A 37 -4.41 -9.13 0.63
C VAL A 37 -4.12 -8.03 -0.39
N ASN A 38 -4.92 -7.93 -1.44
CA ASN A 38 -4.92 -6.81 -2.36
C ASN A 38 -5.96 -5.78 -1.89
N LYS A 39 -5.49 -4.78 -1.12
CA LYS A 39 -6.34 -3.74 -0.54
C LYS A 39 -6.81 -2.77 -1.62
N PRO A 40 -8.10 -2.49 -1.70
CA PRO A 40 -8.60 -1.44 -2.58
C PRO A 40 -8.19 -0.03 -2.11
N LYS A 41 -8.19 0.92 -3.03
CA LYS A 41 -8.14 2.35 -2.75
C LYS A 41 -9.36 2.79 -1.92
N GLY A 42 -9.21 3.79 -1.06
CA GLY A 42 -10.28 4.30 -0.19
C GLY A 42 -10.50 3.51 1.11
N MET A 43 -9.90 2.33 1.28
CA MET A 43 -10.03 1.52 2.48
C MET A 43 -8.90 1.80 3.49
N VAL A 44 -9.24 2.10 4.74
CA VAL A 44 -8.29 2.23 5.85
C VAL A 44 -7.88 0.84 6.34
N VAL A 45 -6.61 0.66 6.72
CA VAL A 45 -6.11 -0.66 7.17
C VAL A 45 -6.68 -1.05 8.54
N HIS A 46 -6.72 -0.14 9.51
CA HIS A 46 -7.18 -0.43 10.87
C HIS A 46 -8.01 0.74 11.42
N PRO A 47 -8.91 0.50 12.38
CA PRO A 47 -9.72 1.53 12.98
C PRO A 47 -8.88 2.71 13.50
N ALA A 48 -9.34 3.93 13.24
CA ALA A 48 -8.75 5.18 13.68
C ALA A 48 -9.83 6.24 13.82
N ALA A 49 -9.52 7.40 14.43
CA ALA A 49 -10.44 8.51 14.55
C ALA A 49 -11.05 8.89 13.19
N GLY A 50 -12.38 8.86 13.09
CA GLY A 50 -13.15 9.11 11.87
C GLY A 50 -13.29 7.91 10.91
N ASN A 51 -12.74 6.72 11.25
CA ASN A 51 -12.89 5.49 10.48
C ASN A 51 -12.89 4.30 11.46
N TYR A 52 -14.00 4.08 12.15
CA TYR A 52 -14.11 3.04 13.19
C TYR A 52 -14.53 1.68 12.62
N ASP A 53 -15.19 1.66 11.47
CA ASP A 53 -15.69 0.49 10.75
C ASP A 53 -15.29 0.52 9.27
N GLY A 54 -15.67 -0.50 8.49
CA GLY A 54 -15.31 -0.61 7.07
C GLY A 54 -13.81 -0.72 6.80
N THR A 55 -12.98 -1.02 7.81
CA THR A 55 -11.54 -1.14 7.66
C THR A 55 -11.13 -2.55 7.21
N LEU A 56 -9.90 -2.69 6.71
CA LEU A 56 -9.35 -4.00 6.38
C LEU A 56 -9.35 -4.94 7.59
N VAL A 57 -9.05 -4.43 8.80
CA VAL A 57 -9.09 -5.23 10.04
C VAL A 57 -10.49 -5.76 10.31
N ASN A 58 -11.56 -4.97 10.10
CA ASN A 58 -12.93 -5.48 10.26
C ASN A 58 -13.20 -6.64 9.30
N ALA A 59 -12.79 -6.53 8.03
CA ALA A 59 -12.93 -7.61 7.05
C ALA A 59 -12.10 -8.85 7.43
N LEU A 60 -10.89 -8.67 7.94
CA LEU A 60 -10.01 -9.75 8.39
C LEU A 60 -10.57 -10.47 9.61
N LEU A 61 -11.09 -9.75 10.61
CA LEU A 61 -11.76 -10.33 11.79
C LEU A 61 -12.98 -11.15 11.39
N TYR A 62 -13.81 -10.62 10.50
CA TYR A 62 -14.96 -11.35 9.97
C TYR A 62 -14.55 -12.64 9.26
N HIS A 63 -13.49 -12.59 8.46
CA HIS A 63 -13.05 -13.71 7.63
C HIS A 63 -12.20 -14.74 8.39
N CYS A 64 -11.24 -14.29 9.21
CA CYS A 64 -10.27 -15.15 9.90
C CYS A 64 -10.75 -15.59 11.27
N GLY A 65 -11.75 -14.92 11.89
CA GLY A 65 -12.17 -15.16 13.27
C GLY A 65 -10.97 -15.05 14.22
N ASP A 66 -10.84 -16.03 15.10
CA ASP A 66 -9.77 -16.08 16.11
C ASP A 66 -8.39 -16.46 15.56
N SER A 67 -8.25 -16.69 14.24
CA SER A 67 -7.00 -17.10 13.60
C SER A 67 -6.14 -15.93 13.11
N LEU A 68 -6.13 -14.80 13.83
CA LEU A 68 -5.22 -13.68 13.59
C LEU A 68 -4.24 -13.53 14.76
N SER A 69 -3.02 -13.07 14.45
CA SER A 69 -2.06 -12.73 15.51
C SER A 69 -2.59 -11.61 16.41
N GLY A 70 -2.51 -11.80 17.72
CA GLY A 70 -2.91 -10.81 18.73
C GLY A 70 -1.82 -9.83 19.16
N ILE A 71 -0.60 -9.92 18.62
CA ILE A 71 0.58 -9.15 19.10
C ILE A 71 0.33 -7.64 19.14
N ASN A 72 -0.38 -7.07 18.17
CA ASN A 72 -0.69 -5.64 18.13
C ASN A 72 -2.05 -5.29 18.78
N GLY A 73 -2.57 -6.20 19.60
CA GLY A 73 -3.82 -6.03 20.34
C GLY A 73 -5.06 -6.06 19.46
N VAL A 74 -6.21 -5.79 20.08
CA VAL A 74 -7.55 -5.89 19.46
C VAL A 74 -7.72 -4.97 18.25
N LEU A 75 -7.03 -3.83 18.22
CA LEU A 75 -7.19 -2.83 17.16
C LEU A 75 -6.42 -3.15 15.87
N ARG A 76 -5.44 -4.06 15.92
CA ARG A 76 -4.55 -4.35 14.77
C ARG A 76 -4.17 -5.83 14.66
N PRO A 77 -5.09 -6.77 14.83
CA PRO A 77 -4.77 -8.19 14.80
C PRO A 77 -4.18 -8.56 13.42
N GLY A 78 -3.05 -9.27 13.44
CA GLY A 78 -2.39 -9.75 12.24
C GLY A 78 -1.67 -8.70 11.38
N ILE A 79 -1.77 -7.41 11.68
CA ILE A 79 -1.21 -6.33 10.86
C ILE A 79 0.27 -6.12 11.16
N VAL A 80 1.15 -6.53 10.27
CA VAL A 80 2.62 -6.37 10.37
C VAL A 80 3.13 -5.10 9.70
N HIS A 81 2.43 -4.61 8.67
CA HIS A 81 2.70 -3.34 8.00
C HIS A 81 1.42 -2.72 7.46
N ARG A 82 1.52 -1.50 6.92
CA ARG A 82 0.35 -0.78 6.41
C ARG A 82 0.68 0.02 5.17
N ILE A 83 -0.35 0.28 4.36
CA ILE A 83 -0.38 1.29 3.30
C ILE A 83 -1.47 2.32 3.61
N ASP A 84 -1.41 3.48 2.98
CA ASP A 84 -2.35 4.57 3.24
C ASP A 84 -3.76 4.23 2.75
N LYS A 85 -4.77 4.98 3.21
CA LYS A 85 -6.18 4.83 2.81
C LYS A 85 -6.32 4.74 1.30
N ASP A 86 -5.78 5.73 0.59
CA ASP A 86 -5.92 5.88 -0.86
C ASP A 86 -4.77 5.26 -1.67
N THR A 87 -3.91 4.49 -1.03
CA THR A 87 -2.98 3.58 -1.68
C THR A 87 -3.63 2.21 -1.82
N SER A 88 -3.68 1.69 -3.04
CA SER A 88 -4.14 0.32 -3.30
C SER A 88 -2.99 -0.69 -3.31
N GLY A 89 -3.30 -1.98 -3.29
CA GLY A 89 -2.32 -3.05 -3.51
C GLY A 89 -2.03 -3.92 -2.30
N LEU A 90 -0.91 -4.62 -2.37
CA LEU A 90 -0.61 -5.77 -1.54
C LEU A 90 -0.23 -5.42 -0.10
N LEU A 91 -0.81 -6.19 0.83
CA LEU A 91 -0.40 -6.30 2.23
C LEU A 91 -0.27 -7.78 2.62
N ILE A 92 0.61 -8.04 3.58
CA ILE A 92 0.71 -9.35 4.25
C ILE A 92 0.14 -9.23 5.65
N VAL A 93 -0.64 -10.23 6.02
CA VAL A 93 -1.29 -10.37 7.32
C VAL A 93 -0.82 -11.66 7.98
N ALA A 94 -0.46 -11.58 9.24
CA ALA A 94 -0.05 -12.73 10.04
C ALA A 94 -1.26 -13.38 10.70
N LYS A 95 -1.47 -14.68 10.48
CA LYS A 95 -2.58 -15.43 11.08
C LYS A 95 -2.27 -15.99 12.45
N ASN A 96 -1.03 -15.92 12.92
CA ASN A 96 -0.62 -16.28 14.28
C ASN A 96 0.61 -15.49 14.70
N ASP A 97 0.95 -15.57 16.00
CA ASP A 97 2.03 -14.81 16.61
C ASP A 97 3.41 -15.23 16.13
N PHE A 98 3.60 -16.48 15.74
CA PHE A 98 4.85 -16.98 15.17
C PHE A 98 5.14 -16.29 13.84
N ALA A 99 4.17 -16.30 12.92
CA ALA A 99 4.29 -15.61 11.63
C ALA A 99 4.46 -14.08 11.82
N HIS A 100 3.75 -13.49 12.78
CA HIS A 100 3.85 -12.07 13.08
C HIS A 100 5.27 -11.67 13.49
N ARG A 101 5.87 -12.39 14.46
CA ARG A 101 7.24 -12.11 14.91
C ARG A 101 8.26 -12.24 13.78
N SER A 102 8.18 -13.31 12.99
CA SER A 102 9.08 -13.53 11.87
C SER A 102 8.97 -12.42 10.82
N LEU A 103 7.75 -12.06 10.40
CA LEU A 103 7.55 -11.00 9.41
C LEU A 103 7.97 -9.62 9.95
N ALA A 104 7.70 -9.33 11.22
CA ALA A 104 8.12 -8.07 11.85
C ALA A 104 9.64 -7.94 11.91
N GLU A 105 10.37 -9.02 12.16
CA GLU A 105 11.83 -9.02 12.15
C GLU A 105 12.38 -8.80 10.73
N GLN A 106 11.84 -9.47 9.71
CA GLN A 106 12.21 -9.24 8.31
C GLN A 106 11.99 -7.79 7.88
N ILE A 107 10.87 -7.15 8.33
CA ILE A 107 10.60 -5.73 8.07
C ILE A 107 11.64 -4.84 8.75
N LYS A 108 12.03 -5.16 9.98
CA LYS A 108 13.05 -4.43 10.76
C LYS A 108 14.44 -4.56 10.16
N GLU A 109 14.80 -5.74 9.65
CA GLU A 109 16.07 -6.03 8.98
C GLU A 109 16.12 -5.58 7.52
N HIS A 110 15.03 -4.96 7.01
CA HIS A 110 14.89 -4.50 5.63
C HIS A 110 15.00 -5.61 4.57
N SER A 111 14.82 -6.88 4.96
CA SER A 111 14.81 -8.03 4.04
C SER A 111 13.46 -8.27 3.35
N PHE A 112 12.45 -7.51 3.73
CA PHE A 112 11.08 -7.58 3.20
C PHE A 112 10.96 -6.74 1.93
N THR A 113 10.73 -7.36 0.78
CA THR A 113 10.59 -6.67 -0.51
C THR A 113 9.25 -5.95 -0.61
N ARG A 114 9.28 -4.65 -0.94
CA ARG A 114 8.09 -3.82 -1.18
C ARG A 114 8.33 -2.95 -2.39
N GLU A 115 7.66 -3.26 -3.50
CA GLU A 115 7.69 -2.46 -4.71
C GLU A 115 6.32 -1.84 -4.98
N TYR A 116 6.35 -0.60 -5.40
CA TYR A 116 5.17 0.19 -5.73
C TYR A 116 5.28 0.72 -7.15
N GLU A 117 4.17 0.92 -7.81
CA GLU A 117 4.08 1.75 -9.01
C GLU A 117 3.33 3.03 -8.70
N SER A 118 3.78 4.14 -9.29
CA SER A 118 3.22 5.47 -9.07
C SER A 118 3.32 6.32 -10.33
N ILE A 119 2.37 7.22 -10.51
CA ILE A 119 2.49 8.32 -11.48
C ILE A 119 2.81 9.57 -10.68
N VAL A 120 3.90 10.25 -11.05
CA VAL A 120 4.33 11.50 -10.43
C VAL A 120 4.24 12.66 -11.40
N PHE A 121 4.01 13.86 -10.89
CA PHE A 121 3.97 15.10 -11.66
C PHE A 121 5.36 15.52 -12.13
N GLY A 122 5.44 15.98 -13.36
CA GLY A 122 6.69 16.41 -14.00
C GLY A 122 7.52 15.25 -14.54
N ASN A 123 8.57 15.59 -15.27
CA ASN A 123 9.48 14.63 -15.87
C ASN A 123 10.77 14.53 -15.07
N LEU A 124 11.01 13.36 -14.46
CA LEU A 124 12.27 13.02 -13.80
C LEU A 124 13.41 13.04 -14.83
N LYS A 125 14.53 13.69 -14.50
CA LYS A 125 15.70 13.79 -15.41
C LYS A 125 16.42 12.45 -15.53
N ASN A 126 16.67 11.78 -14.39
CA ASN A 126 17.39 10.54 -14.31
C ASN A 126 16.42 9.35 -14.41
N ASP A 127 16.87 8.25 -15.02
CA ASP A 127 16.07 7.03 -15.16
C ASP A 127 15.91 6.29 -13.84
N GLU A 128 16.82 6.51 -12.91
CA GLU A 128 16.76 5.96 -11.55
C GLU A 128 17.37 6.92 -10.53
N GLY A 129 17.03 6.72 -9.27
CA GLY A 129 17.59 7.50 -8.18
C GLY A 129 17.16 6.98 -6.81
N THR A 130 17.82 7.54 -5.79
CA THR A 130 17.57 7.23 -4.39
C THR A 130 17.29 8.52 -3.64
N VAL A 131 16.19 8.52 -2.88
CA VAL A 131 15.90 9.57 -1.90
C VAL A 131 16.19 9.00 -0.52
N ASP A 132 17.32 9.40 0.04
CA ASP A 132 17.73 9.10 1.42
C ASP A 132 17.56 10.37 2.24
N ALA A 133 16.40 10.49 2.88
CA ALA A 133 16.04 11.71 3.61
C ALA A 133 15.10 11.37 4.79
N PRO A 134 15.46 11.79 6.03
CA PRO A 134 14.71 11.39 7.21
C PRO A 134 13.32 12.02 7.24
N ILE A 135 12.31 11.24 7.66
CA ILE A 135 10.91 11.66 7.70
C ILE A 135 10.45 11.81 9.16
N GLY A 136 9.90 12.97 9.45
CA GLY A 136 9.26 13.30 10.71
C GLY A 136 7.90 13.94 10.53
N ARG A 137 7.22 14.21 11.65
CA ARG A 137 5.94 14.92 11.64
C ARG A 137 6.17 16.40 11.35
N ASN A 138 5.37 16.97 10.44
CA ASN A 138 5.49 18.38 10.10
C ASN A 138 5.16 19.25 11.34
N PRO A 139 6.06 20.16 11.76
CA PRO A 139 5.86 20.99 12.96
C PRO A 139 4.72 22.00 12.82
N LYS A 140 4.41 22.44 11.59
CA LYS A 140 3.34 23.41 11.31
C LYS A 140 1.98 22.76 11.05
N ASP A 141 1.97 21.50 10.56
CA ASP A 141 0.74 20.76 10.29
C ASP A 141 0.92 19.31 10.74
N ARG A 142 0.47 18.99 11.94
CA ARG A 142 0.63 17.65 12.55
C ARG A 142 -0.10 16.52 11.82
N LYS A 143 -0.96 16.82 10.86
CA LYS A 143 -1.60 15.82 9.99
C LYS A 143 -0.66 15.36 8.85
N LYS A 144 0.40 16.14 8.57
CA LYS A 144 1.39 15.88 7.52
C LYS A 144 2.69 15.32 8.07
N MET A 145 3.40 14.62 7.20
CA MET A 145 4.81 14.25 7.36
C MET A 145 5.66 15.15 6.48
N CYS A 146 6.94 15.29 6.77
CA CYS A 146 7.89 16.02 5.93
C CYS A 146 9.30 15.46 6.10
N VAL A 147 10.18 15.79 5.16
CA VAL A 147 11.63 15.61 5.36
C VAL A 147 12.09 16.63 6.40
N ILE A 148 12.68 16.17 7.47
CA ILE A 148 13.16 16.99 8.60
C ILE A 148 14.18 16.20 9.43
N GLU A 149 15.24 16.86 9.92
CA GLU A 149 16.31 16.23 10.70
C GLU A 149 15.89 15.92 12.14
N LYS A 150 15.17 16.86 12.79
CA LYS A 150 14.78 16.71 14.21
C LYS A 150 13.51 15.88 14.36
N ASN A 151 13.51 14.97 15.36
CA ASN A 151 12.35 14.10 15.67
C ASN A 151 11.85 13.30 14.46
N SER A 152 12.77 12.80 13.66
CA SER A 152 12.54 12.03 12.44
C SER A 152 13.08 10.60 12.56
N LYS A 153 12.85 9.82 11.54
CA LYS A 153 13.40 8.47 11.37
C LYS A 153 13.98 8.36 9.97
N ASN A 154 15.10 7.66 9.83
CA ASN A 154 15.71 7.37 8.54
C ASN A 154 14.67 6.77 7.59
N ALA A 155 14.71 7.24 6.34
CA ALA A 155 13.80 6.79 5.30
C ALA A 155 14.55 6.77 3.96
N VAL A 156 14.49 5.62 3.28
CA VAL A 156 15.16 5.41 1.99
C VAL A 156 14.16 4.85 0.98
N THR A 157 14.05 5.55 -0.16
CA THR A 157 13.20 5.17 -1.30
C THR A 157 14.04 5.18 -2.57
N HIS A 158 14.13 4.05 -3.25
CA HIS A 158 14.69 3.95 -4.59
C HIS A 158 13.58 4.10 -5.60
N TYR A 159 13.82 4.81 -6.70
CA TYR A 159 12.89 4.88 -7.81
C TYR A 159 13.57 4.53 -9.14
N SER A 160 12.82 3.99 -10.07
CA SER A 160 13.20 3.83 -11.47
C SER A 160 12.05 4.25 -12.38
N VAL A 161 12.39 4.93 -13.46
CA VAL A 161 11.42 5.38 -14.47
C VAL A 161 10.99 4.19 -15.31
N ILE A 162 9.67 4.02 -15.46
CA ILE A 162 9.07 3.06 -16.40
C ILE A 162 8.80 3.77 -17.73
N THR A 163 8.12 4.92 -17.66
CA THR A 163 7.75 5.70 -18.87
C THR A 163 7.61 7.18 -18.51
N ARG A 164 8.06 8.06 -19.41
CA ARG A 164 7.82 9.51 -19.34
C ARG A 164 6.70 9.90 -20.28
N TYR A 165 5.77 10.69 -19.76
CA TYR A 165 4.66 11.30 -20.50
C TYR A 165 4.80 12.82 -20.52
N LYS A 166 3.98 13.52 -21.28
CA LYS A 166 3.94 14.98 -21.29
C LYS A 166 3.53 15.54 -19.91
N GLY A 167 4.51 15.98 -19.12
CA GLY A 167 4.31 16.54 -17.79
C GLY A 167 4.14 15.51 -16.64
N TYR A 168 4.33 14.21 -16.89
CA TYR A 168 4.21 13.15 -15.89
C TYR A 168 5.26 12.05 -16.10
N THR A 169 5.55 11.32 -15.05
CA THR A 169 6.44 10.15 -15.10
C THR A 169 5.78 8.98 -14.38
N HIS A 170 5.67 7.83 -15.05
CA HIS A 170 5.35 6.54 -14.42
C HIS A 170 6.62 5.94 -13.84
N ILE A 171 6.63 5.65 -12.57
CA ILE A 171 7.80 5.14 -11.84
C ILE A 171 7.47 3.87 -11.06
N LYS A 172 8.51 3.07 -10.87
CA LYS A 172 8.57 2.01 -9.86
C LYS A 172 9.34 2.55 -8.64
N CYS A 173 8.84 2.29 -7.44
CA CYS A 173 9.52 2.60 -6.18
C CYS A 173 9.80 1.32 -5.40
N LYS A 174 11.02 1.16 -4.89
CA LYS A 174 11.43 0.11 -3.96
C LYS A 174 11.78 0.73 -2.62
N LEU A 175 11.21 0.18 -1.55
CA LEU A 175 11.39 0.72 -0.20
C LEU A 175 12.38 -0.13 0.61
N GLU A 176 13.39 0.49 1.23
CA GLU A 176 14.13 -0.10 2.34
C GLU A 176 13.35 0.07 3.64
N THR A 177 12.89 1.26 3.92
CA THR A 177 12.11 1.62 5.11
C THR A 177 10.62 1.76 4.80
N GLY A 178 9.76 1.84 5.83
CA GLY A 178 8.30 1.99 5.65
C GLY A 178 7.72 3.05 6.58
N ARG A 179 8.10 4.34 6.37
CA ARG A 179 7.55 5.45 7.17
C ARG A 179 6.19 5.87 6.64
N THR A 180 5.41 6.51 7.49
CA THR A 180 4.10 7.07 7.12
C THR A 180 4.25 8.01 5.92
N HIS A 181 3.46 7.80 4.87
CA HIS A 181 3.47 8.58 3.63
C HIS A 181 4.83 8.64 2.89
N GLN A 182 5.74 7.68 3.12
CA GLN A 182 7.14 7.81 2.71
C GLN A 182 7.33 8.15 1.23
N ILE A 183 6.77 7.36 0.30
CA ILE A 183 6.91 7.62 -1.15
C ILE A 183 6.34 9.01 -1.48
N ARG A 184 5.18 9.34 -0.94
CA ARG A 184 4.48 10.61 -1.19
C ARG A 184 5.31 11.82 -0.74
N VAL A 185 5.90 11.73 0.46
CA VAL A 185 6.78 12.77 1.02
C VAL A 185 8.08 12.87 0.22
N HIS A 186 8.73 11.76 -0.08
CA HIS A 186 10.00 11.74 -0.81
C HIS A 186 9.86 12.26 -2.23
N MET A 187 8.82 11.85 -2.95
CA MET A 187 8.60 12.34 -4.32
C MET A 187 8.24 13.84 -4.33
N ALA A 188 7.45 14.31 -3.38
CA ALA A 188 7.19 15.74 -3.21
C ALA A 188 8.46 16.52 -2.83
N TYR A 189 9.33 15.97 -1.98
CA TYR A 189 10.59 16.58 -1.56
C TYR A 189 11.54 16.81 -2.73
N ILE A 190 11.61 15.89 -3.69
CA ILE A 190 12.43 16.06 -4.91
C ILE A 190 11.71 16.82 -6.04
N GLY A 191 10.54 17.43 -5.76
CA GLY A 191 9.80 18.25 -6.73
C GLY A 191 8.90 17.49 -7.70
N HIS A 192 8.69 16.20 -7.49
CA HIS A 192 7.86 15.32 -8.32
C HIS A 192 6.76 14.65 -7.50
N PRO A 193 5.78 15.40 -6.94
CA PRO A 193 4.76 14.83 -6.09
C PRO A 193 3.91 13.78 -6.82
N VAL A 194 3.36 12.84 -6.06
CA VAL A 194 2.47 11.81 -6.59
C VAL A 194 1.20 12.46 -7.13
N SER A 195 0.81 12.11 -8.36
CA SER A 195 -0.39 12.61 -9.03
C SER A 195 -1.65 12.27 -8.23
N GLY A 196 -2.57 13.24 -8.12
CA GLY A 196 -3.81 13.12 -7.36
C GLY A 196 -3.64 13.12 -5.83
N ASP A 197 -2.44 13.39 -5.31
CA ASP A 197 -2.21 13.45 -3.86
C ASP A 197 -2.74 14.76 -3.28
N GLU A 198 -3.85 14.69 -2.54
CA GLU A 198 -4.51 15.86 -1.94
C GLU A 198 -3.68 16.55 -0.86
N VAL A 199 -2.68 15.86 -0.29
CA VAL A 199 -1.88 16.35 0.84
C VAL A 199 -0.56 16.94 0.39
N TYR A 200 0.14 16.27 -0.55
CA TYR A 200 1.49 16.63 -1.02
C TYR A 200 1.54 16.95 -2.51
N GLY A 201 0.45 16.73 -3.24
CA GLY A 201 0.36 16.88 -4.69
C GLY A 201 0.28 18.34 -5.16
N VAL A 202 0.15 18.49 -6.46
CA VAL A 202 -0.02 19.79 -7.12
C VAL A 202 -1.44 20.29 -6.88
N LYS A 203 -1.57 21.53 -6.44
CA LYS A 203 -2.89 22.16 -6.26
C LYS A 203 -3.61 22.28 -7.62
N ASN A 204 -4.90 21.96 -7.62
CA ASN A 204 -5.77 22.01 -8.80
C ASN A 204 -5.34 21.08 -9.96
N GLU A 205 -4.58 20.02 -9.67
CA GLU A 205 -4.34 18.97 -10.64
C GLU A 205 -5.66 18.33 -11.07
N LYS A 206 -5.92 18.27 -12.38
CA LYS A 206 -7.15 17.69 -12.94
C LYS A 206 -6.96 16.20 -13.19
N VAL A 207 -7.28 15.39 -12.21
CA VAL A 207 -7.35 13.92 -12.32
C VAL A 207 -8.81 13.46 -12.20
N ASP A 208 -9.11 12.28 -12.73
CA ASP A 208 -10.43 11.67 -12.76
C ASP A 208 -10.57 10.51 -11.73
N PHE A 209 -9.76 10.57 -10.68
CA PHE A 209 -9.78 9.64 -9.55
C PHE A 209 -9.47 10.38 -8.23
N GLU A 210 -9.93 9.83 -7.12
CA GLU A 210 -9.69 10.38 -5.79
C GLU A 210 -8.36 9.88 -5.20
N GLY A 211 -7.61 10.76 -4.50
CA GLY A 211 -6.38 10.46 -3.78
C GLY A 211 -5.20 10.07 -4.69
N GLN A 212 -4.07 9.73 -4.11
CA GLN A 212 -2.80 9.49 -4.78
C GLN A 212 -2.80 8.32 -5.77
N CYS A 213 -2.16 8.49 -6.93
CA CYS A 213 -1.90 7.44 -7.90
C CYS A 213 -0.69 6.60 -7.48
N LEU A 214 -0.91 5.71 -6.50
CA LEU A 214 0.11 4.87 -5.87
C LEU A 214 -0.46 3.48 -5.59
N HIS A 215 0.26 2.44 -6.02
CA HIS A 215 -0.15 1.06 -5.92
C HIS A 215 0.99 0.16 -5.41
N ALA A 216 0.75 -0.61 -4.34
CA ALA A 216 1.67 -1.61 -3.82
C ALA A 216 1.64 -2.84 -4.73
N ARG A 217 2.55 -2.85 -5.71
CA ARG A 217 2.56 -3.76 -6.86
C ARG A 217 3.08 -5.14 -6.51
N LYS A 218 4.12 -5.19 -5.67
CA LYS A 218 4.84 -6.41 -5.35
C LYS A 218 5.22 -6.44 -3.88
N ILE A 219 5.12 -7.63 -3.29
CA ILE A 219 5.56 -7.90 -1.93
C ILE A 219 6.24 -9.26 -1.87
N GLY A 220 7.43 -9.33 -1.24
CA GLY A 220 8.20 -10.56 -1.09
C GLY A 220 8.84 -10.68 0.28
N PHE A 221 8.89 -11.90 0.79
CA PHE A 221 9.42 -12.22 2.12
C PHE A 221 9.79 -13.71 2.23
N ILE A 222 10.56 -14.05 3.24
CA ILE A 222 10.82 -15.45 3.61
C ILE A 222 9.61 -15.98 4.38
N HIS A 223 8.99 -17.04 3.88
CA HIS A 223 7.82 -17.63 4.51
C HIS A 223 8.17 -18.23 5.89
N PRO A 224 7.53 -17.79 6.98
CA PRO A 224 7.95 -18.12 8.35
C PRO A 224 8.02 -19.63 8.67
N LYS A 225 7.24 -20.46 8.01
CA LYS A 225 7.19 -21.91 8.26
C LYS A 225 8.10 -22.71 7.35
N THR A 226 8.18 -22.35 6.05
CA THR A 226 8.95 -23.14 5.06
C THR A 226 10.36 -22.64 4.85
N ASN A 227 10.68 -21.42 5.34
CA ASN A 227 11.96 -20.73 5.10
C ASN A 227 12.27 -20.47 3.61
N GLU A 228 11.27 -20.53 2.75
CA GLU A 228 11.40 -20.25 1.33
C GLU A 228 11.04 -18.80 1.04
N TYR A 229 11.74 -18.15 0.11
CA TYR A 229 11.32 -16.85 -0.38
C TYR A 229 10.06 -17.00 -1.24
N ILE A 230 9.03 -16.23 -0.90
CA ILE A 230 7.79 -16.14 -1.67
C ILE A 230 7.50 -14.70 -2.05
N GLU A 231 6.91 -14.52 -3.21
CA GLU A 231 6.60 -13.22 -3.78
C GLU A 231 5.17 -13.21 -4.33
N PHE A 232 4.48 -12.10 -4.10
CA PHE A 232 3.16 -11.84 -4.67
C PHE A 232 3.21 -10.58 -5.51
N THR A 233 2.50 -10.60 -6.63
CA THR A 233 2.27 -9.44 -7.48
C THR A 233 0.77 -9.21 -7.65
N SER A 234 0.35 -7.95 -7.79
CA SER A 234 -1.03 -7.60 -8.11
C SER A 234 -1.08 -6.84 -9.43
N GLU A 235 -2.18 -6.97 -10.16
CA GLU A 235 -2.43 -6.15 -11.34
C GLU A 235 -2.66 -4.68 -10.94
N LEU A 236 -2.27 -3.75 -11.82
CA LEU A 236 -2.64 -2.35 -11.65
C LEU A 236 -4.16 -2.21 -11.67
N PRO A 237 -4.74 -1.45 -10.74
CA PRO A 237 -6.20 -1.25 -10.70
C PRO A 237 -6.69 -0.41 -11.90
N ASP A 238 -7.98 -0.53 -12.21
CA ASP A 238 -8.57 0.08 -13.41
C ASP A 238 -8.37 1.60 -13.49
N TYR A 239 -8.48 2.31 -12.36
CA TYR A 239 -8.25 3.75 -12.33
C TYR A 239 -6.83 4.11 -12.78
N PHE A 240 -5.85 3.30 -12.38
CA PHE A 240 -4.44 3.50 -12.73
C PHE A 240 -4.21 3.21 -14.22
N LYS A 241 -4.72 2.07 -14.72
CA LYS A 241 -4.65 1.70 -16.15
C LYS A 241 -5.34 2.76 -17.05
N LYS A 242 -6.52 3.24 -16.64
CA LYS A 242 -7.22 4.32 -17.36
C LYS A 242 -6.41 5.61 -17.41
N TYR A 243 -5.77 5.96 -16.29
CA TYR A 243 -4.95 7.18 -16.23
C TYR A 243 -3.69 7.05 -17.08
N LEU A 244 -3.00 5.91 -17.10
CA LEU A 244 -1.88 5.66 -18.02
C LEU A 244 -2.31 5.84 -19.48
N LYS A 245 -3.41 5.23 -19.88
CA LYS A 245 -3.95 5.37 -21.26
C LYS A 245 -4.27 6.82 -21.62
N LYS A 246 -4.80 7.60 -20.69
CA LYS A 246 -5.04 9.05 -20.88
C LYS A 246 -3.73 9.81 -21.12
N LEU A 247 -2.68 9.51 -20.32
CA LEU A 247 -1.36 10.14 -20.47
C LEU A 247 -0.68 9.77 -21.80
N GLU A 248 -0.83 8.53 -22.26
CA GLU A 248 -0.37 8.07 -23.59
C GLU A 248 -0.99 8.93 -24.70
N ASN A 249 -2.32 9.09 -24.67
CA ASN A 249 -3.05 9.89 -25.67
C ASN A 249 -2.61 11.37 -25.68
N ILE A 250 -2.36 11.97 -24.51
CA ILE A 250 -1.89 13.37 -24.39
C ILE A 250 -0.45 13.53 -24.92
N SER A 251 0.37 12.49 -24.79
CA SER A 251 1.78 12.53 -25.21
C SER A 251 1.98 12.24 -26.69
N SER A 252 0.96 11.67 -27.36
CA SER A 252 0.99 11.35 -28.79
C SER A 252 0.56 12.53 -29.67
N HIS A 253 0.15 13.64 -29.06
CA HIS A 253 -0.24 14.91 -29.69
C HIS A 253 0.63 16.06 -29.15
#